data_6e314ff3993223f638a84dd5f0439db9
#
_entry.id   6e314ff3993223f638a84dd5f0439db9
#
_cell.length_a   1.000
_cell.length_b   1.000
_cell.length_c   1.000
_cell.angle_alpha   90.00
_cell.angle_beta   90.00
_cell.angle_gamma   90.00
#
_symmetry.space_group_name_H-M   'P 1'
#
loop_
_entity.id
_entity.type
_entity.pdbx_description
1 polymer ?
#
loop_
_entity_poly.entity_id
_entity_poly.type
_entity_poly.pdbx_seq_one_letter_code
_entity_poly.pdbx_strand_id
1 'polypeptide(L)'
;QLGLGSKSAFAYGDNFVINSFVKGTKTSYNAFIDPSNVGQISKLSEETTDEPDGIEIVIAVKRDDCDEFYRKAVDLFAYFEVKPQVEGVDVKKFSEESGKGGVLVEGDSWKVFRKGESVAVMGNIGYPLDNYALDIHQTYGSGKSDVDTLRYSILNSSILLKFNIGDLDISASREALQYTDATKAAIISKIDEVIKDIPARVG
;
A
#
# COMPACT_ATOMS: atom_id res chain seq x y z
N GLN A 1 -15.46 -8.57 9.35
CA GLN A 1 -15.14 -7.76 8.15
C GLN A 1 -16.42 -7.17 7.60
N LEU A 2 -16.46 -5.85 7.37
CA LEU A 2 -17.68 -5.13 6.95
C LEU A 2 -17.97 -5.25 5.44
N GLY A 3 -17.21 -6.05 4.69
CA GLY A 3 -17.38 -6.23 3.24
C GLY A 3 -17.19 -4.95 2.41
N LEU A 4 -16.49 -3.94 2.96
CA LEU A 4 -16.30 -2.65 2.30
C LEU A 4 -15.46 -2.76 1.02
N GLY A 5 -14.50 -3.69 0.97
CA GLY A 5 -13.65 -3.89 -0.20
C GLY A 5 -14.44 -4.27 -1.46
N SER A 6 -15.49 -5.09 -1.33
CA SER A 6 -16.35 -5.46 -2.47
C SER A 6 -17.21 -4.30 -3.00
N LYS A 7 -17.31 -3.21 -2.27
CA LYS A 7 -18.09 -2.01 -2.61
C LYS A 7 -17.20 -0.82 -2.98
N SER A 8 -15.88 -0.97 -2.95
CA SER A 8 -14.94 0.13 -3.17
C SER A 8 -15.07 0.79 -4.54
N ALA A 9 -15.47 0.02 -5.58
CA ALA A 9 -15.70 0.56 -6.91
C ALA A 9 -16.82 1.62 -6.96
N PHE A 10 -17.80 1.54 -6.04
CA PHE A 10 -18.85 2.57 -5.90
C PHE A 10 -18.35 3.91 -5.35
N ALA A 11 -17.15 3.97 -4.81
CA ALA A 11 -16.53 5.25 -4.45
C ALA A 11 -16.15 6.10 -5.68
N TYR A 12 -16.00 5.44 -6.85
CA TYR A 12 -15.66 6.12 -8.09
C TYR A 12 -16.86 6.31 -9.03
N GLY A 13 -17.77 5.32 -9.11
CA GLY A 13 -18.91 5.37 -10.02
C GLY A 13 -20.10 4.55 -9.54
N ASP A 14 -21.26 4.79 -10.15
CA ASP A 14 -22.53 4.17 -9.74
C ASP A 14 -22.70 2.74 -10.26
N ASN A 15 -21.79 2.26 -11.10
CA ASN A 15 -21.83 0.89 -11.61
C ASN A 15 -20.43 0.36 -11.96
N PHE A 16 -20.29 -0.95 -11.96
CA PHE A 16 -19.11 -1.67 -12.45
C PHE A 16 -19.50 -3.11 -12.82
N VAL A 17 -18.65 -3.77 -13.61
CA VAL A 17 -18.87 -5.16 -14.00
C VAL A 17 -17.99 -6.09 -13.17
N ILE A 18 -18.56 -7.23 -12.80
CA ILE A 18 -17.87 -8.33 -12.15
C ILE A 18 -17.93 -9.54 -13.07
N ASN A 19 -16.79 -10.06 -13.50
CA ASN A 19 -16.68 -11.32 -14.20
C ASN A 19 -16.13 -12.38 -13.24
N SER A 20 -16.90 -13.44 -13.04
CA SER A 20 -16.54 -14.58 -12.21
C SER A 20 -16.20 -15.77 -13.11
N PHE A 21 -15.02 -16.33 -12.96
CA PHE A 21 -14.51 -17.47 -13.70
C PHE A 21 -14.43 -18.66 -12.75
N VAL A 22 -15.27 -19.65 -12.94
CA VAL A 22 -15.33 -20.85 -12.06
C VAL A 22 -15.56 -22.09 -12.90
N LYS A 23 -14.63 -23.04 -12.85
CA LYS A 23 -14.74 -24.36 -13.49
C LYS A 23 -15.15 -24.30 -14.96
N GLY A 24 -14.48 -23.45 -15.74
CA GLY A 24 -14.74 -23.30 -17.17
C GLY A 24 -16.01 -22.52 -17.52
N THR A 25 -16.59 -21.82 -16.55
CA THR A 25 -17.76 -20.95 -16.77
C THR A 25 -17.42 -19.54 -16.38
N LYS A 26 -17.63 -18.59 -17.28
CA LYS A 26 -17.59 -17.15 -17.02
C LYS A 26 -19.02 -16.64 -16.82
N THR A 27 -19.28 -16.06 -15.66
CA THR A 27 -20.53 -15.38 -15.37
C THR A 27 -20.27 -13.90 -15.15
N SER A 28 -20.93 -13.05 -15.93
CA SER A 28 -20.81 -11.59 -15.86
C SER A 28 -21.98 -10.98 -15.10
N TYR A 29 -21.68 -10.06 -14.21
CA TYR A 29 -22.67 -9.33 -13.41
C TYR A 29 -22.46 -7.83 -13.56
N ASN A 30 -23.56 -7.06 -13.55
CA ASN A 30 -23.53 -5.63 -13.32
C ASN A 30 -23.86 -5.35 -11.85
N ALA A 31 -22.94 -4.70 -11.15
CA ALA A 31 -23.19 -4.15 -9.83
C ALA A 31 -23.52 -2.65 -10.01
N PHE A 32 -24.63 -2.17 -9.43
CA PHE A 32 -25.07 -0.79 -9.60
C PHE A 32 -25.82 -0.27 -8.37
N ILE A 33 -25.87 1.04 -8.23
CA ILE A 33 -26.68 1.71 -7.21
C ILE A 33 -28.02 2.07 -7.83
N ASP A 34 -29.11 1.59 -7.25
CA ASP A 34 -30.45 1.89 -7.72
C ASP A 34 -30.93 3.30 -7.28
N PRO A 35 -32.06 3.81 -7.80
CA PRO A 35 -32.58 5.14 -7.44
C PRO A 35 -32.92 5.31 -5.96
N SER A 36 -33.03 4.23 -5.18
CA SER A 36 -33.23 4.29 -3.72
C SER A 36 -31.90 4.30 -2.96
N ASN A 37 -30.78 4.45 -3.66
CA ASN A 37 -29.42 4.45 -3.13
C ASN A 37 -29.01 3.12 -2.48
N VAL A 38 -29.54 2.02 -3.01
CA VAL A 38 -29.22 0.66 -2.58
C VAL A 38 -28.41 -0.05 -3.65
N GLY A 39 -27.30 -0.68 -3.24
CA GLY A 39 -26.46 -1.48 -4.14
C GLY A 39 -27.20 -2.76 -4.57
N GLN A 40 -27.25 -2.96 -5.87
CA GLN A 40 -27.88 -4.11 -6.54
C GLN A 40 -26.87 -4.86 -7.38
N ILE A 41 -27.16 -6.12 -7.65
CA ILE A 41 -26.40 -6.97 -8.57
C ILE A 41 -27.36 -7.65 -9.55
N SER A 42 -27.07 -7.61 -10.84
CA SER A 42 -27.82 -8.32 -11.87
C SER A 42 -26.89 -9.16 -12.74
N LYS A 43 -27.30 -10.38 -13.05
CA LYS A 43 -26.58 -11.25 -13.98
C LYS A 43 -26.79 -10.73 -15.41
N LEU A 44 -25.71 -10.55 -16.16
CA LEU A 44 -25.72 -10.12 -17.55
C LEU A 44 -25.64 -11.30 -18.51
N SER A 45 -24.69 -12.20 -18.30
CA SER A 45 -24.43 -13.34 -19.18
C SER A 45 -23.79 -14.50 -18.45
N GLU A 46 -23.83 -15.66 -19.10
CA GLU A 46 -23.05 -16.84 -18.71
C GLU A 46 -22.57 -17.53 -19.97
N GLU A 47 -21.29 -17.86 -20.02
CA GLU A 47 -20.66 -18.50 -21.18
C GLU A 47 -19.54 -19.46 -20.73
N THR A 48 -19.23 -20.43 -21.60
CA THR A 48 -18.07 -21.30 -21.37
C THR A 48 -16.77 -20.53 -21.67
N THR A 49 -15.70 -20.83 -20.92
CA THR A 49 -14.40 -20.18 -21.06
C THR A 49 -13.26 -21.13 -20.74
N ASP A 50 -12.11 -20.91 -21.36
CA ASP A 50 -10.85 -21.59 -21.04
C ASP A 50 -9.98 -20.79 -20.05
N GLU A 51 -10.46 -19.62 -19.58
CA GLU A 51 -9.77 -18.80 -18.59
C GLU A 51 -9.69 -19.51 -17.23
N PRO A 52 -8.59 -19.33 -16.48
CA PRO A 52 -8.44 -19.92 -15.16
C PRO A 52 -9.47 -19.34 -14.17
N ASP A 53 -9.75 -20.12 -13.12
CA ASP A 53 -10.64 -19.67 -12.04
C ASP A 53 -10.15 -18.36 -11.44
N GLY A 54 -11.05 -17.38 -11.30
CA GLY A 54 -10.70 -16.05 -10.82
C GLY A 54 -11.87 -15.06 -10.80
N ILE A 55 -11.55 -13.83 -10.46
CA ILE A 55 -12.48 -12.69 -10.49
C ILE A 55 -11.82 -11.53 -11.21
N GLU A 56 -12.55 -10.91 -12.13
CA GLU A 56 -12.19 -9.66 -12.79
C GLU A 56 -13.19 -8.57 -12.41
N ILE A 57 -12.69 -7.40 -12.04
CA ILE A 57 -13.49 -6.20 -11.76
C ILE A 57 -13.19 -5.18 -12.84
N VAL A 58 -14.22 -4.76 -13.58
CA VAL A 58 -14.10 -3.79 -14.67
C VAL A 58 -14.78 -2.49 -14.26
N ILE A 59 -14.00 -1.43 -14.11
CA ILE A 59 -14.45 -0.09 -13.76
C ILE A 59 -14.21 0.83 -14.94
N ALA A 60 -15.28 1.49 -15.43
CA ALA A 60 -15.16 2.48 -16.49
C ALA A 60 -14.56 3.78 -15.93
N VAL A 61 -13.29 4.03 -16.24
CA VAL A 61 -12.56 5.22 -15.79
C VAL A 61 -12.69 6.34 -16.83
N LYS A 62 -13.00 7.55 -16.39
CA LYS A 62 -12.99 8.73 -17.26
C LYS A 62 -11.56 9.03 -17.71
N ARG A 63 -11.42 9.50 -18.93
CA ARG A 63 -10.09 9.79 -19.53
C ARG A 63 -9.25 10.73 -18.68
N ASP A 64 -9.88 11.76 -18.11
CA ASP A 64 -9.20 12.77 -17.30
C ASP A 64 -8.71 12.25 -15.94
N ASP A 65 -9.27 11.11 -15.48
CA ASP A 65 -8.91 10.49 -14.21
C ASP A 65 -7.85 9.37 -14.38
N CYS A 66 -7.52 8.98 -15.62
CA CYS A 66 -6.57 7.88 -15.89
C CYS A 66 -5.19 8.12 -15.23
N ASP A 67 -4.70 9.35 -15.27
CA ASP A 67 -3.40 9.71 -14.66
C ASP A 67 -3.43 9.60 -13.14
N GLU A 68 -4.58 9.85 -12.52
CA GLU A 68 -4.74 9.67 -11.08
C GLU A 68 -4.76 8.19 -10.72
N PHE A 69 -5.49 7.36 -11.46
CA PHE A 69 -5.47 5.89 -11.27
C PHE A 69 -4.06 5.33 -11.44
N TYR A 70 -3.32 5.78 -12.47
CA TYR A 70 -1.93 5.38 -12.68
C TYR A 70 -1.06 5.72 -11.47
N ARG A 71 -1.11 6.97 -10.97
CA ARG A 71 -0.32 7.39 -9.79
C ARG A 71 -0.67 6.59 -8.55
N LYS A 72 -1.97 6.39 -8.29
CA LYS A 72 -2.43 5.56 -7.15
C LYS A 72 -1.94 4.11 -7.25
N ALA A 73 -1.93 3.53 -8.45
CA ALA A 73 -1.41 2.19 -8.67
C ALA A 73 0.12 2.12 -8.44
N VAL A 74 0.87 3.12 -8.92
CA VAL A 74 2.32 3.24 -8.68
C VAL A 74 2.61 3.25 -7.19
N ASP A 75 1.91 4.09 -6.43
CA ASP A 75 2.12 4.23 -4.99
C ASP A 75 1.74 2.95 -4.23
N LEU A 76 0.59 2.37 -4.55
CA LEU A 76 0.09 1.17 -3.88
C LEU A 76 0.99 -0.04 -4.15
N PHE A 77 1.36 -0.29 -5.41
CA PHE A 77 2.12 -1.48 -5.78
C PHE A 77 3.59 -1.41 -5.38
N ALA A 78 4.07 -0.23 -4.96
CA ALA A 78 5.40 -0.09 -4.37
C ALA A 78 5.61 -1.04 -3.17
N TYR A 79 4.56 -1.29 -2.40
CA TYR A 79 4.62 -2.08 -1.16
C TYR A 79 4.25 -3.56 -1.35
N PHE A 80 3.80 -3.97 -2.55
CA PHE A 80 3.45 -5.36 -2.81
C PHE A 80 4.70 -6.22 -2.87
N GLU A 81 4.70 -7.31 -2.12
CA GLU A 81 5.78 -8.29 -2.15
C GLU A 81 5.80 -9.04 -3.48
N VAL A 82 4.63 -9.53 -3.91
CA VAL A 82 4.42 -10.07 -5.26
C VAL A 82 3.87 -8.95 -6.12
N LYS A 83 4.67 -8.50 -7.10
CA LYS A 83 4.27 -7.42 -7.99
C LYS A 83 3.16 -7.88 -8.92
N PRO A 84 2.05 -7.12 -9.02
CA PRO A 84 1.01 -7.40 -9.99
C PRO A 84 1.52 -7.18 -11.42
N GLN A 85 0.98 -7.94 -12.37
CA GLN A 85 1.16 -7.64 -13.79
C GLN A 85 0.33 -6.41 -14.15
N VAL A 86 0.92 -5.49 -14.91
CA VAL A 86 0.28 -4.24 -15.32
C VAL A 86 0.29 -4.17 -16.84
N GLU A 87 -0.86 -3.93 -17.44
CA GLU A 87 -1.03 -3.83 -18.90
C GLU A 87 -1.60 -2.46 -19.29
N GLY A 88 -1.45 -2.09 -20.55
CA GLY A 88 -1.99 -0.83 -21.08
C GLY A 88 -1.23 0.44 -20.69
N VAL A 89 -0.06 0.30 -20.04
CA VAL A 89 0.82 1.39 -19.64
C VAL A 89 2.25 1.11 -20.08
N ASP A 90 3.13 2.12 -20.02
CA ASP A 90 4.57 1.89 -20.15
C ASP A 90 5.06 1.12 -18.90
N VAL A 91 5.19 -0.20 -19.06
CA VAL A 91 5.54 -1.14 -17.97
C VAL A 91 6.92 -0.81 -17.37
N LYS A 92 7.88 -0.35 -18.19
CA LYS A 92 9.22 0.02 -17.71
C LYS A 92 9.13 1.25 -16.80
N LYS A 93 8.48 2.31 -17.27
CA LYS A 93 8.24 3.51 -16.50
C LYS A 93 7.48 3.21 -15.20
N PHE A 94 6.42 2.40 -15.28
CA PHE A 94 5.62 2.00 -14.11
C PHE A 94 6.49 1.26 -13.07
N SER A 95 7.33 0.33 -13.53
CA SER A 95 8.23 -0.44 -12.67
C SER A 95 9.28 0.45 -11.99
N GLU A 96 9.86 1.42 -12.72
CA GLU A 96 10.82 2.38 -12.17
C GLU A 96 10.18 3.30 -11.13
N GLU A 97 8.98 3.82 -11.40
CA GLU A 97 8.26 4.71 -10.50
C GLU A 97 7.78 3.98 -9.24
N SER A 98 7.16 2.80 -9.37
CA SER A 98 6.73 1.98 -8.21
C SER A 98 7.91 1.41 -7.42
N GLY A 99 9.08 1.27 -8.04
CA GLY A 99 10.34 0.93 -7.38
C GLY A 99 11.02 2.08 -6.65
N LYS A 100 10.40 3.28 -6.61
CA LYS A 100 10.90 4.47 -5.90
C LYS A 100 12.36 4.82 -6.25
N GLY A 101 12.73 4.66 -7.52
CA GLY A 101 14.09 4.92 -8.02
C GLY A 101 15.13 3.86 -7.65
N GLY A 102 14.71 2.76 -7.08
CA GLY A 102 15.53 1.61 -6.69
C GLY A 102 15.92 1.61 -5.21
N VAL A 103 16.34 0.42 -4.76
CA VAL A 103 16.79 0.17 -3.40
C VAL A 103 18.26 0.58 -3.28
N LEU A 104 18.61 1.33 -2.25
CA LEU A 104 19.99 1.70 -1.91
C LEU A 104 20.67 0.66 -1.03
N VAL A 105 19.96 0.22 -0.01
CA VAL A 105 20.39 -0.79 0.95
C VAL A 105 19.17 -1.47 1.55
N GLU A 106 19.28 -2.76 1.87
CA GLU A 106 18.20 -3.53 2.47
C GLU A 106 18.69 -4.54 3.50
N GLY A 107 17.85 -4.79 4.49
CA GLY A 107 17.94 -5.88 5.44
C GLY A 107 16.74 -6.81 5.31
N ASP A 108 16.58 -7.71 6.26
CA ASP A 108 15.52 -8.74 6.20
C ASP A 108 14.11 -8.14 6.33
N SER A 109 13.97 -7.08 7.14
CA SER A 109 12.70 -6.44 7.45
C SER A 109 12.64 -4.94 7.15
N TRP A 110 13.59 -4.42 6.37
CA TRP A 110 13.64 -3.02 6.02
C TRP A 110 14.35 -2.77 4.68
N LYS A 111 14.03 -1.64 4.04
CA LYS A 111 14.67 -1.18 2.81
C LYS A 111 14.79 0.33 2.81
N VAL A 112 15.88 0.86 2.29
CA VAL A 112 16.05 2.29 2.01
C VAL A 112 15.98 2.50 0.51
N PHE A 113 15.08 3.37 0.06
CA PHE A 113 14.91 3.72 -1.34
C PHE A 113 15.62 5.04 -1.68
N ARG A 114 15.82 5.29 -2.99
CA ARG A 114 16.36 6.58 -3.46
C ARG A 114 15.40 7.74 -3.28
N LYS A 115 14.09 7.45 -3.28
CA LYS A 115 13.03 8.46 -3.24
C LYS A 115 11.84 7.94 -2.44
N GLY A 116 11.08 8.88 -1.89
CA GLY A 116 9.84 8.60 -1.20
C GLY A 116 9.87 9.06 0.25
N GLU A 117 8.81 8.78 0.94
CA GLU A 117 8.65 9.00 2.37
C GLU A 117 8.99 7.72 3.14
N SER A 118 9.23 7.86 4.43
CA SER A 118 9.41 6.73 5.32
C SER A 118 8.08 6.12 5.70
N VAL A 119 7.96 4.81 5.60
CA VAL A 119 6.70 4.08 5.80
C VAL A 119 6.88 2.83 6.65
N ALA A 120 5.85 2.54 7.44
CA ALA A 120 5.65 1.21 8.02
C ALA A 120 4.74 0.41 7.08
N VAL A 121 5.14 -0.81 6.72
CA VAL A 121 4.36 -1.68 5.84
C VAL A 121 3.84 -2.88 6.61
N MET A 122 2.52 -3.05 6.63
CA MET A 122 1.84 -4.25 7.12
C MET A 122 1.07 -4.91 5.98
N GLY A 123 1.44 -6.16 5.66
CA GLY A 123 0.95 -6.81 4.45
C GLY A 123 1.41 -6.05 3.20
N ASN A 124 0.46 -5.54 2.42
CA ASN A 124 0.73 -4.75 1.20
C ASN A 124 0.39 -3.25 1.36
N ILE A 125 0.16 -2.78 2.58
CA ILE A 125 -0.24 -1.39 2.83
C ILE A 125 0.91 -0.66 3.51
N GLY A 126 1.33 0.46 2.91
CA GLY A 126 2.30 1.39 3.48
C GLY A 126 1.60 2.50 4.26
N TYR A 127 2.02 2.69 5.49
CA TYR A 127 1.56 3.76 6.38
C TYR A 127 2.68 4.77 6.55
N PRO A 128 2.51 6.03 6.13
CA PRO A 128 3.50 7.07 6.35
C PRO A 128 3.87 7.20 7.83
N LEU A 129 5.15 7.34 8.11
CA LEU A 129 5.66 7.54 9.46
C LEU A 129 5.71 9.03 9.80
N ASP A 130 5.10 9.40 10.93
CA ASP A 130 5.08 10.76 11.43
C ASP A 130 6.13 10.93 12.54
N ASN A 131 7.17 11.71 12.25
CA ASN A 131 8.27 11.97 13.16
C ASN A 131 7.80 12.68 14.45
N TYR A 132 6.80 13.55 14.35
CA TYR A 132 6.25 14.25 15.50
C TYR A 132 5.43 13.32 16.40
N ALA A 133 4.60 12.47 15.81
CA ALA A 133 3.84 11.48 16.55
C ALA A 133 4.74 10.44 17.26
N LEU A 134 5.93 10.18 16.71
CA LEU A 134 6.96 9.31 17.30
C LEU A 134 7.85 10.02 18.33
N ASP A 135 7.66 11.32 18.54
CA ASP A 135 8.54 12.16 19.37
C ASP A 135 10.00 12.20 18.88
N ILE A 136 10.23 11.94 17.58
CA ILE A 136 11.53 11.94 16.92
C ILE A 136 11.63 13.16 16.01
N HIS A 137 12.25 14.23 16.48
CA HIS A 137 12.40 15.46 15.72
C HIS A 137 13.81 16.04 15.88
N GLN A 138 14.27 16.78 14.86
CA GLN A 138 15.53 17.46 14.95
C GLN A 138 15.46 18.58 15.98
N THR A 139 16.23 18.46 17.05
CA THR A 139 16.37 19.51 18.06
C THR A 139 17.75 20.14 17.91
N TYR A 140 17.81 21.44 17.67
CA TYR A 140 19.06 22.21 17.72
C TYR A 140 19.35 22.52 19.19
N GLY A 141 20.42 21.92 19.74
CA GLY A 141 20.88 22.20 21.11
C GLY A 141 21.62 21.03 21.76
N SER A 142 22.52 21.36 22.69
CA SER A 142 23.30 20.40 23.48
C SER A 142 22.40 19.63 24.43
N GLY A 143 22.11 18.33 24.14
CA GLY A 143 21.39 17.48 25.09
C GLY A 143 20.73 16.24 24.51
N LYS A 144 20.78 15.97 23.19
CA LYS A 144 20.32 14.71 22.63
C LYS A 144 21.41 13.66 22.57
N SER A 145 20.99 12.41 22.77
CA SER A 145 21.87 11.27 22.55
C SER A 145 22.18 11.10 21.05
N ASP A 146 23.35 10.54 20.74
CA ASP A 146 23.72 10.19 19.36
C ASP A 146 22.65 9.27 18.71
N VAL A 147 21.97 8.46 19.52
CA VAL A 147 20.90 7.55 19.08
C VAL A 147 19.69 8.31 18.55
N ASP A 148 19.26 9.40 19.19
CA ASP A 148 18.10 10.18 18.71
C ASP A 148 18.40 10.86 17.38
N THR A 149 19.64 11.30 17.19
CA THR A 149 20.10 11.85 15.91
C THR A 149 20.09 10.79 14.81
N LEU A 150 20.51 9.57 15.12
CA LEU A 150 20.46 8.44 14.19
C LEU A 150 19.03 8.05 13.84
N ARG A 151 18.12 7.95 14.83
CA ARG A 151 16.70 7.67 14.61
C ARG A 151 16.06 8.70 13.66
N TYR A 152 16.32 9.99 13.91
CA TYR A 152 15.85 11.07 13.03
C TYR A 152 16.38 10.90 11.60
N SER A 153 17.66 10.60 11.44
CA SER A 153 18.29 10.40 10.13
C SER A 153 17.66 9.21 9.38
N ILE A 154 17.43 8.09 10.07
CA ILE A 154 16.76 6.91 9.50
C ILE A 154 15.35 7.25 9.05
N LEU A 155 14.56 7.93 9.88
CA LEU A 155 13.18 8.31 9.51
C LEU A 155 13.11 9.30 8.33
N ASN A 156 14.19 9.97 7.99
CA ASN A 156 14.25 10.88 6.86
C ASN A 156 15.00 10.29 5.64
N SER A 157 15.31 8.99 5.67
CA SER A 157 16.06 8.32 4.61
C SER A 157 15.22 7.56 3.59
N SER A 158 13.93 7.85 3.46
CA SER A 158 12.99 7.10 2.61
C SER A 158 12.98 5.60 2.95
N ILE A 159 12.90 5.28 4.24
CA ILE A 159 12.94 3.90 4.73
C ILE A 159 11.56 3.23 4.68
N LEU A 160 11.55 1.97 4.32
CA LEU A 160 10.44 1.05 4.48
C LEU A 160 10.76 0.09 5.63
N LEU A 161 9.91 0.05 6.64
CA LEU A 161 9.97 -0.88 7.76
C LEU A 161 8.85 -1.91 7.63
N LYS A 162 9.17 -3.21 7.55
CA LYS A 162 8.18 -4.29 7.49
C LYS A 162 7.74 -4.72 8.88
N PHE A 163 6.43 -4.88 9.05
CA PHE A 163 5.78 -5.39 10.23
C PHE A 163 4.80 -6.51 9.87
N ASN A 164 4.57 -7.44 10.78
CA ASN A 164 3.50 -8.42 10.61
C ASN A 164 2.13 -7.75 10.79
N ILE A 165 1.11 -8.35 10.20
CA ILE A 165 -0.26 -7.86 10.37
C ILE A 165 -0.64 -7.97 11.86
N GLY A 166 -0.98 -6.83 12.47
CA GLY A 166 -1.35 -6.73 13.88
C GLY A 166 -0.22 -6.28 14.82
N ASP A 167 1.01 -6.08 14.32
CA ASP A 167 2.11 -5.53 15.12
C ASP A 167 1.91 -4.04 15.47
N LEU A 168 1.17 -3.31 14.64
CA LEU A 168 0.87 -1.89 14.83
C LEU A 168 -0.64 -1.65 14.86
N ASP A 169 -1.05 -0.70 15.68
CA ASP A 169 -2.43 -0.26 15.74
C ASP A 169 -2.74 0.68 14.56
N ILE A 170 -3.89 0.47 13.93
CA ILE A 170 -4.36 1.26 12.81
C ILE A 170 -5.72 1.88 13.12
N SER A 171 -6.05 2.98 12.45
CA SER A 171 -7.36 3.61 12.54
C SER A 171 -8.49 2.66 12.12
N ALA A 172 -9.72 2.92 12.57
CA ALA A 172 -10.88 2.13 12.18
C ALA A 172 -11.11 2.14 10.65
N SER A 173 -10.73 3.23 9.96
CA SER A 173 -10.74 3.34 8.50
C SER A 173 -9.63 2.53 7.81
N ARG A 174 -8.61 2.08 8.57
CA ARG A 174 -7.40 1.40 8.09
C ARG A 174 -6.51 2.23 7.16
N GLU A 175 -6.63 3.54 7.21
CA GLU A 175 -5.89 4.47 6.35
C GLU A 175 -4.68 5.10 7.04
N ALA A 176 -4.59 5.02 8.36
CA ALA A 176 -3.52 5.62 9.15
C ALA A 176 -3.13 4.77 10.35
N LEU A 177 -1.89 4.94 10.82
CA LEU A 177 -1.45 4.41 12.11
C LEU A 177 -2.11 5.15 13.28
N GLN A 178 -2.40 4.41 14.35
CA GLN A 178 -2.65 4.97 15.66
C GLN A 178 -1.36 4.90 16.48
N TYR A 179 -0.83 6.05 16.85
CA TYR A 179 0.42 6.14 17.61
C TYR A 179 0.21 5.89 19.11
N THR A 180 -0.35 4.71 19.43
CA THR A 180 -0.40 4.21 20.80
C THR A 180 1.02 3.98 21.34
N ASP A 181 1.18 3.87 22.65
CA ASP A 181 2.49 3.58 23.25
C ASP A 181 3.11 2.28 22.71
N ALA A 182 2.27 1.27 22.44
CA ALA A 182 2.70 0.00 21.86
C ALA A 182 3.21 0.19 20.41
N THR A 183 2.46 0.90 19.57
CA THR A 183 2.84 1.21 18.18
C THR A 183 4.12 2.03 18.14
N LYS A 184 4.24 3.09 18.96
CA LYS A 184 5.47 3.90 19.05
C LYS A 184 6.68 3.03 19.46
N ALA A 185 6.53 2.22 20.50
CA ALA A 185 7.59 1.34 20.97
C ALA A 185 8.04 0.34 19.91
N ALA A 186 7.09 -0.28 19.17
CA ALA A 186 7.38 -1.22 18.10
C ALA A 186 8.17 -0.55 16.95
N ILE A 187 7.76 0.64 16.52
CA ILE A 187 8.44 1.39 15.44
C ILE A 187 9.85 1.82 15.90
N ILE A 188 9.99 2.36 17.10
CA ILE A 188 11.29 2.78 17.63
C ILE A 188 12.24 1.58 17.76
N SER A 189 11.75 0.44 18.27
CA SER A 189 12.54 -0.80 18.35
C SER A 189 13.02 -1.25 16.99
N LYS A 190 12.15 -1.18 15.96
CA LYS A 190 12.50 -1.53 14.58
C LYS A 190 13.56 -0.59 14.00
N ILE A 191 13.48 0.71 14.28
CA ILE A 191 14.49 1.69 13.87
C ILE A 191 15.84 1.39 14.55
N ASP A 192 15.84 1.02 15.82
CA ASP A 192 17.05 0.65 16.56
C ASP A 192 17.69 -0.64 16.01
N GLU A 193 16.88 -1.60 15.52
CA GLU A 193 17.38 -2.77 14.80
C GLU A 193 18.06 -2.36 13.49
N VAL A 194 17.46 -1.45 12.72
CA VAL A 194 18.04 -0.91 11.47
C VAL A 194 19.39 -0.23 11.73
N ILE A 195 19.47 0.63 12.76
CA ILE A 195 20.71 1.33 13.11
C ILE A 195 21.86 0.34 13.39
N LYS A 196 21.55 -0.80 14.01
CA LYS A 196 22.53 -1.85 14.29
C LYS A 196 22.91 -2.68 13.06
N ASP A 197 21.98 -2.87 12.12
CA ASP A 197 22.16 -3.74 10.95
C ASP A 197 22.86 -3.00 9.78
N ILE A 198 22.62 -1.70 9.60
CA ILE A 198 23.18 -0.88 8.50
C ILE A 198 24.69 -1.05 8.33
N PRO A 199 25.54 -0.96 9.40
CA PRO A 199 26.99 -1.06 9.24
C PRO A 199 27.44 -2.38 8.59
N ALA A 200 26.72 -3.47 8.83
CA ALA A 200 27.03 -4.77 8.25
C ALA A 200 26.60 -4.89 6.78
N ARG A 201 25.72 -3.99 6.30
CA ARG A 201 25.16 -4.02 4.94
C ARG A 201 25.85 -3.04 3.97
N VAL A 202 26.58 -2.07 4.51
CA VAL A 202 27.22 -0.97 3.74
C VAL A 202 28.73 -1.11 3.70
N GLY A 203 29.31 -2.09 4.43
CA GLY A 203 30.74 -2.36 4.50
C GLY A 203 31.31 -3.13 3.32
#